data_e49d5b8dc6de22b1cf02fb16929a5ff6
#
_entry.id   e49d5b8dc6de22b1cf02fb16929a5ff6
#
_cell.length_a   1.000
_cell.length_b   1.000
_cell.length_c   1.000
_cell.angle_alpha   90.00
_cell.angle_beta   90.00
_cell.angle_gamma   90.00
#
_symmetry.space_group_name_H-M   'P 1'
#
loop_
_entity.id
_entity.type
_entity.pdbx_description
1 polymer ?
#
loop_
_entity_poly.entity_id
_entity_poly.type
_entity_poly.pdbx_seq_one_letter_code
_entity_poly.pdbx_strand_id
1 'polypeptide(L)'
;NSSVATQGYKGVRWPKMIGPDGMEAPSGVGPLLVWQQPHPIFYAELLYRENPTQETLNRFGDLINATAELMFDYAHWDASRKCYVLGPPIISAREGNSGTFRENINPAFELAYWSWGLKKANDWRERMGRERNADWDRMADQMAPWPVVNGVYVEAESVLEKDGGHPTQLAAYGFLPASA
;
A
#
# COMPACT_ATOMS: atom_id res chain seq x y z
N ASN A 1 7.23 -16.75 0.50
CA ASN A 1 6.22 -16.38 -0.49
C ASN A 1 6.88 -16.44 -1.87
N SER A 2 6.47 -17.39 -2.71
CA SER A 2 7.10 -17.65 -4.01
C SER A 2 7.02 -16.44 -4.96
N SER A 3 5.92 -15.68 -4.92
CA SER A 3 5.70 -14.50 -5.77
C SER A 3 6.72 -13.39 -5.50
N VAL A 4 7.09 -13.15 -4.25
CA VAL A 4 8.10 -12.16 -3.88
C VAL A 4 9.47 -12.54 -4.40
N ALA A 5 9.88 -13.78 -4.21
CA ALA A 5 11.17 -14.27 -4.71
C ALA A 5 11.28 -14.21 -6.23
N THR A 6 10.19 -14.54 -6.95
CA THR A 6 10.13 -14.46 -8.41
C THR A 6 10.19 -13.03 -8.92
N GLN A 7 9.63 -12.06 -8.19
CA GLN A 7 9.61 -10.65 -8.55
C GLN A 7 10.83 -9.87 -8.03
N GLY A 8 11.68 -10.50 -7.22
CA GLY A 8 12.92 -9.91 -6.69
C GLY A 8 12.72 -8.92 -5.53
N TYR A 9 11.52 -8.85 -4.93
CA TYR A 9 11.26 -7.97 -3.78
C TYR A 9 11.60 -8.64 -2.45
N LYS A 10 11.82 -7.81 -1.42
CA LYS A 10 11.93 -8.23 -0.02
C LYS A 10 10.56 -8.35 0.62
N GLY A 11 10.51 -8.95 1.80
CA GLY A 11 9.31 -9.02 2.60
C GLY A 11 8.27 -10.04 2.11
N VAL A 12 7.00 -9.70 2.28
CA VAL A 12 5.87 -10.58 1.90
C VAL A 12 4.86 -9.80 1.08
N ARG A 13 4.51 -10.34 -0.08
CA ARG A 13 3.48 -9.83 -0.95
C ARG A 13 2.16 -10.59 -0.75
N TRP A 14 1.08 -9.85 -0.67
CA TRP A 14 -0.27 -10.39 -0.55
C TRP A 14 -0.95 -10.42 -1.90
N PRO A 15 -1.52 -11.56 -2.32
CA PRO A 15 -2.26 -11.64 -3.57
C PRO A 15 -3.59 -10.87 -3.47
N LYS A 16 -4.11 -10.42 -4.61
CA LYS A 16 -5.43 -9.80 -4.68
C LYS A 16 -6.55 -10.75 -4.24
N MET A 17 -6.45 -12.00 -4.66
CA MET A 17 -7.45 -13.05 -4.41
C MET A 17 -6.75 -14.34 -4.02
N ILE A 18 -7.36 -15.06 -3.10
CA ILE A 18 -6.94 -16.41 -2.70
C ILE A 18 -8.09 -17.39 -2.90
N GLY A 19 -7.75 -18.61 -3.27
CA GLY A 19 -8.67 -19.73 -3.31
C GLY A 19 -8.96 -20.27 -1.91
N PRO A 20 -9.93 -21.20 -1.79
CA PRO A 20 -10.25 -21.87 -0.52
C PRO A 20 -9.08 -22.65 0.09
N ASP A 21 -8.09 -23.00 -0.72
CA ASP A 21 -6.84 -23.67 -0.34
C ASP A 21 -5.75 -22.70 0.16
N GLY A 22 -6.05 -21.40 0.20
CA GLY A 22 -5.10 -20.35 0.59
C GLY A 22 -4.07 -20.01 -0.49
N MET A 23 -4.17 -20.58 -1.69
CA MET A 23 -3.29 -20.27 -2.80
C MET A 23 -3.78 -19.04 -3.57
N GLU A 24 -2.84 -18.32 -4.19
CA GLU A 24 -3.18 -17.19 -5.05
C GLU A 24 -4.06 -17.66 -6.22
N ALA A 25 -5.22 -17.04 -6.37
CA ALA A 25 -6.09 -17.31 -7.51
C ALA A 25 -5.53 -16.68 -8.80
N PRO A 26 -5.62 -17.38 -9.95
CA PRO A 26 -5.15 -16.84 -11.22
C PRO A 26 -5.79 -15.48 -11.55
N SER A 27 -4.95 -14.49 -11.87
CA SER A 27 -5.42 -13.16 -12.28
C SER A 27 -4.42 -12.54 -13.24
N GLY A 28 -4.89 -12.11 -14.41
CA GLY A 28 -4.05 -11.41 -15.39
C GLY A 28 -3.60 -10.02 -14.93
N VAL A 29 -4.30 -9.42 -13.97
CA VAL A 29 -4.00 -8.09 -13.42
C VAL A 29 -3.44 -8.13 -11.98
N GLY A 30 -3.60 -9.25 -11.30
CA GLY A 30 -3.21 -9.41 -9.89
C GLY A 30 -1.76 -8.97 -9.57
N PRO A 31 -0.77 -9.32 -10.40
CA PRO A 31 0.62 -8.90 -10.18
C PRO A 31 0.86 -7.38 -10.24
N LEU A 32 -0.07 -6.62 -10.82
CA LEU A 32 0.02 -5.16 -10.97
C LEU A 32 -0.80 -4.40 -9.93
N LEU A 33 -1.58 -5.11 -9.12
CA LEU A 33 -2.39 -4.53 -8.05
C LEU A 33 -1.62 -4.57 -6.73
N VAL A 34 -1.56 -3.42 -6.06
CA VAL A 34 -0.82 -3.28 -4.81
C VAL A 34 -1.65 -2.62 -3.69
N TRP A 35 -2.86 -2.18 -3.98
CA TRP A 35 -3.75 -1.51 -3.04
C TRP A 35 -4.04 -2.35 -1.78
N GLN A 36 -4.06 -3.66 -1.89
CA GLN A 36 -4.34 -4.58 -0.79
C GLN A 36 -3.13 -4.85 0.11
N GLN A 37 -1.92 -4.42 -0.26
CA GLN A 37 -0.71 -4.75 0.51
C GLN A 37 -0.78 -4.29 1.97
N PRO A 38 -1.28 -3.08 2.32
CA PRO A 38 -1.39 -2.67 3.72
C PRO A 38 -2.53 -3.33 4.52
N HIS A 39 -3.42 -4.11 3.90
CA HIS A 39 -4.57 -4.73 4.60
C HIS A 39 -4.18 -5.55 5.83
N PRO A 40 -3.16 -6.40 5.80
CA PRO A 40 -2.75 -7.13 7.01
C PRO A 40 -2.34 -6.22 8.17
N ILE A 41 -1.71 -5.08 7.88
CA ILE A 41 -1.37 -4.07 8.89
C ILE A 41 -2.66 -3.45 9.45
N PHE A 42 -3.62 -3.14 8.59
CA PHE A 42 -4.91 -2.57 8.99
C PHE A 42 -5.70 -3.53 9.88
N TYR A 43 -5.84 -4.78 9.49
CA TYR A 43 -6.58 -5.76 10.29
C TYR A 43 -5.88 -6.07 11.61
N ALA A 44 -4.56 -6.19 11.61
CA ALA A 44 -3.80 -6.39 12.84
C ALA A 44 -3.97 -5.19 13.80
N GLU A 45 -3.99 -3.96 13.28
CA GLU A 45 -4.24 -2.77 14.08
C GLU A 45 -5.64 -2.77 14.70
N LEU A 46 -6.68 -3.20 13.98
CA LEU A 46 -8.02 -3.34 14.54
C LEU A 46 -8.07 -4.38 15.67
N LEU A 47 -7.45 -5.53 15.46
CA LEU A 47 -7.36 -6.59 16.48
C LEU A 47 -6.57 -6.12 17.71
N TYR A 48 -5.50 -5.36 17.50
CA TYR A 48 -4.75 -4.80 18.63
C TYR A 48 -5.56 -3.75 19.41
N ARG A 49 -6.34 -2.91 18.74
CA ARG A 49 -7.19 -1.93 19.41
C ARG A 49 -8.26 -2.60 20.27
N GLU A 50 -8.79 -3.73 19.82
CA GLU A 50 -9.74 -4.52 20.59
C GLU A 50 -9.08 -5.24 21.76
N ASN A 51 -7.87 -5.78 21.55
CA ASN A 51 -7.12 -6.53 22.58
C ASN A 51 -5.64 -6.11 22.59
N PRO A 52 -5.28 -5.00 23.28
CA PRO A 52 -3.94 -4.43 23.27
C PRO A 52 -2.97 -5.20 24.20
N THR A 53 -2.64 -6.42 23.83
CA THR A 53 -1.77 -7.31 24.62
C THR A 53 -0.45 -7.60 23.92
N GLN A 54 0.55 -8.04 24.72
CA GLN A 54 1.82 -8.52 24.19
C GLN A 54 1.63 -9.76 23.29
N GLU A 55 0.63 -10.59 23.58
CA GLU A 55 0.31 -11.75 22.76
C GLU A 55 -0.14 -11.30 21.35
N THR A 56 -1.00 -10.30 21.25
CA THR A 56 -1.42 -9.73 19.96
C THR A 56 -0.22 -9.16 19.18
N LEU A 57 0.66 -8.43 19.86
CA LEU A 57 1.89 -7.90 19.25
C LEU A 57 2.78 -9.02 18.72
N ASN A 58 3.02 -10.05 19.52
CA ASN A 58 3.86 -11.18 19.13
C ASN A 58 3.27 -11.98 17.96
N ARG A 59 1.93 -12.08 17.92
CA ARG A 59 1.23 -12.83 16.87
C ARG A 59 1.34 -12.15 15.50
N PHE A 60 1.29 -10.83 15.43
CA PHE A 60 1.20 -10.10 14.15
C PHE A 60 2.44 -9.30 13.80
N GLY A 61 3.37 -9.11 14.73
CA GLY A 61 4.52 -8.22 14.55
C GLY A 61 5.40 -8.57 13.35
N ASP A 62 5.72 -9.85 13.16
CA ASP A 62 6.56 -10.30 12.05
C ASP A 62 5.84 -10.19 10.70
N LEU A 63 4.52 -10.44 10.68
CA LEU A 63 3.68 -10.24 9.50
C LEU A 63 3.67 -8.76 9.07
N ILE A 64 3.49 -7.86 10.03
CA ILE A 64 3.49 -6.41 9.79
C ILE A 64 4.84 -5.95 9.28
N ASN A 65 5.93 -6.39 9.93
CA ASN A 65 7.28 -6.03 9.51
C ASN A 65 7.57 -6.49 8.08
N ALA A 66 7.27 -7.75 7.76
CA ALA A 66 7.49 -8.29 6.41
C ALA A 66 6.61 -7.62 5.35
N THR A 67 5.39 -7.19 5.71
CA THR A 67 4.53 -6.40 4.82
C THR A 67 5.14 -5.03 4.55
N ALA A 68 5.61 -4.33 5.58
CA ALA A 68 6.25 -3.03 5.43
C ALA A 68 7.57 -3.09 4.65
N GLU A 69 8.34 -4.17 4.80
CA GLU A 69 9.54 -4.42 3.99
C GLU A 69 9.22 -4.49 2.49
N LEU A 70 8.15 -5.22 2.11
CA LEU A 70 7.70 -5.22 0.72
C LEU A 70 7.29 -3.82 0.26
N MET A 71 6.51 -3.11 1.06
CA MET A 71 6.03 -1.78 0.70
C MET A 71 7.20 -0.82 0.48
N PHE A 72 8.23 -0.89 1.32
CA PHE A 72 9.43 -0.09 1.17
C PHE A 72 10.24 -0.46 -0.07
N ASP A 73 10.39 -1.74 -0.36
CA ASP A 73 11.22 -2.23 -1.47
C ASP A 73 10.52 -2.08 -2.84
N TYR A 74 9.18 -1.99 -2.85
CA TYR A 74 8.38 -1.83 -4.08
C TYR A 74 8.38 -0.38 -4.60
N ALA A 75 8.23 0.61 -3.73
CA ALA A 75 8.22 2.00 -4.10
C ALA A 75 9.63 2.47 -4.50
N HIS A 76 9.74 3.39 -5.43
CA HIS A 76 11.04 3.89 -5.85
C HIS A 76 11.16 5.40 -5.69
N TRP A 77 12.38 5.87 -5.46
CA TRP A 77 12.70 7.27 -5.32
C TRP A 77 12.81 7.96 -6.68
N ASP A 78 11.99 8.97 -6.92
CA ASP A 78 12.14 9.87 -8.07
C ASP A 78 12.98 11.07 -7.64
N ALA A 79 14.24 11.09 -8.08
CA ALA A 79 15.19 12.14 -7.74
C ALA A 79 14.82 13.50 -8.33
N SER A 80 14.11 13.52 -9.46
CA SER A 80 13.68 14.75 -10.13
C SER A 80 12.54 15.44 -9.37
N ARG A 81 11.64 14.65 -8.79
CA ARG A 81 10.47 15.09 -8.04
C ARG A 81 10.71 15.14 -6.52
N LYS A 82 11.81 14.53 -6.06
CA LYS A 82 12.17 14.39 -4.64
C LYS A 82 11.06 13.74 -3.82
N CYS A 83 10.45 12.68 -4.35
CA CYS A 83 9.41 11.91 -3.67
C CYS A 83 9.49 10.43 -4.03
N TYR A 84 8.85 9.59 -3.23
CA TYR A 84 8.65 8.18 -3.55
C TYR A 84 7.39 8.02 -4.40
N VAL A 85 7.48 7.18 -5.42
CA VAL A 85 6.41 6.94 -6.39
C VAL A 85 6.04 5.46 -6.45
N LEU A 86 4.79 5.18 -6.82
CA LEU A 86 4.26 3.84 -7.05
C LEU A 86 3.98 3.66 -8.55
N GLY A 87 4.65 2.66 -9.15
CA GLY A 87 4.58 2.44 -10.59
C GLY A 87 5.47 3.41 -11.40
N PRO A 88 5.46 3.36 -12.76
CA PRO A 88 4.90 2.26 -13.53
C PRO A 88 5.73 0.96 -13.45
N PRO A 89 5.19 -0.23 -13.70
CA PRO A 89 3.78 -0.50 -14.03
C PRO A 89 2.91 -0.66 -12.79
N ILE A 90 1.67 -0.17 -12.83
CA ILE A 90 0.69 -0.34 -11.76
C ILE A 90 -0.73 -0.29 -12.32
N ILE A 91 -1.65 -1.01 -11.67
CA ILE A 91 -3.09 -0.86 -11.87
C ILE A 91 -3.66 -0.37 -10.55
N SER A 92 -4.44 0.71 -10.58
CA SER A 92 -5.10 1.23 -9.39
C SER A 92 -6.18 0.29 -8.87
N ALA A 93 -6.59 0.48 -7.61
CA ALA A 93 -7.67 -0.28 -6.98
C ALA A 93 -8.98 -0.27 -7.78
N ARG A 94 -9.18 0.73 -8.64
CA ARG A 94 -10.31 0.82 -9.55
C ARG A 94 -10.33 -0.25 -10.64
N GLU A 95 -9.15 -0.74 -11.05
CA GLU A 95 -8.95 -1.70 -12.15
C GLU A 95 -9.38 -1.22 -13.56
N GLY A 96 -10.05 -0.06 -13.67
CA GLY A 96 -10.51 0.49 -14.95
C GLY A 96 -9.40 0.92 -15.91
N ASN A 97 -8.19 1.14 -15.40
CA ASN A 97 -7.02 1.56 -16.17
C ASN A 97 -6.05 0.40 -16.51
N SER A 98 -6.55 -0.83 -16.52
CA SER A 98 -5.72 -2.00 -16.79
C SER A 98 -5.07 -2.02 -18.19
N GLY A 99 -5.69 -1.37 -19.17
CA GLY A 99 -5.14 -1.23 -20.53
C GLY A 99 -3.91 -0.31 -20.60
N THR A 100 -3.74 0.61 -19.67
CA THR A 100 -2.65 1.60 -19.63
C THR A 100 -1.66 1.37 -18.51
N PHE A 101 -1.64 0.19 -17.90
CA PHE A 101 -0.85 -0.11 -16.70
C PHE A 101 0.65 0.23 -16.82
N ARG A 102 1.22 0.23 -18.04
CA ARG A 102 2.62 0.57 -18.27
C ARG A 102 2.94 2.05 -18.09
N GLU A 103 1.92 2.88 -18.10
CA GLU A 103 2.02 4.34 -17.97
C GLU A 103 1.41 4.83 -16.66
N ASN A 104 0.66 3.96 -15.98
CA ASN A 104 0.00 4.33 -14.72
C ASN A 104 1.01 4.55 -13.61
N ILE A 105 0.84 5.64 -12.89
CA ILE A 105 1.69 6.05 -11.78
C ILE A 105 0.88 6.73 -10.70
N ASN A 106 1.27 6.52 -9.47
CA ASN A 106 0.78 7.24 -8.29
C ASN A 106 -0.75 7.24 -8.13
N PRO A 107 -1.40 6.07 -8.00
CA PRO A 107 -2.81 6.06 -7.65
C PRO A 107 -3.04 6.64 -6.25
N ALA A 108 -4.04 7.52 -6.13
CA ALA A 108 -4.27 8.33 -4.93
C ALA A 108 -4.53 7.49 -3.67
N PHE A 109 -5.35 6.45 -3.77
CA PHE A 109 -5.64 5.58 -2.63
C PHE A 109 -4.41 4.81 -2.18
N GLU A 110 -3.65 4.26 -3.12
CA GLU A 110 -2.43 3.52 -2.84
C GLU A 110 -1.38 4.40 -2.17
N LEU A 111 -1.18 5.64 -2.64
CA LEU A 111 -0.28 6.59 -2.00
C LEU A 111 -0.65 6.85 -0.54
N ALA A 112 -1.92 7.14 -0.28
CA ALA A 112 -2.44 7.38 1.07
C ALA A 112 -2.28 6.15 1.96
N TYR A 113 -2.67 4.99 1.45
CA TYR A 113 -2.65 3.75 2.21
C TYR A 113 -1.23 3.26 2.48
N TRP A 114 -0.31 3.48 1.54
CA TRP A 114 1.12 3.18 1.72
C TRP A 114 1.74 4.01 2.83
N SER A 115 1.53 5.34 2.79
CA SER A 115 2.00 6.25 3.83
C SER A 115 1.46 5.84 5.21
N TRP A 116 0.15 5.61 5.31
CA TRP A 116 -0.49 5.15 6.55
C TRP A 116 0.09 3.81 7.04
N GLY A 117 0.24 2.84 6.14
CA GLY A 117 0.71 1.49 6.47
C GLY A 117 2.13 1.49 7.03
N LEU A 118 3.04 2.26 6.42
CA LEU A 118 4.43 2.37 6.89
C LEU A 118 4.53 3.05 8.26
N LYS A 119 3.78 4.14 8.46
CA LYS A 119 3.69 4.80 9.78
C LYS A 119 3.14 3.84 10.84
N LYS A 120 2.09 3.11 10.50
CA LYS A 120 1.48 2.14 11.40
C LYS A 120 2.41 0.96 11.71
N ALA A 121 3.17 0.48 10.74
CA ALA A 121 4.19 -0.55 10.98
C ALA A 121 5.27 -0.05 11.96
N ASN A 122 5.67 1.20 11.87
CA ASN A 122 6.58 1.82 12.83
C ASN A 122 5.97 1.97 14.23
N ASP A 123 4.69 2.33 14.35
CA ASP A 123 3.99 2.33 15.64
C ASP A 123 4.00 0.93 16.29
N TRP A 124 3.85 -0.12 15.49
CA TRP A 124 3.94 -1.49 15.97
C TRP A 124 5.35 -1.86 16.44
N ARG A 125 6.40 -1.41 15.75
CA ARG A 125 7.79 -1.59 16.21
C ARG A 125 7.99 -0.97 17.60
N GLU A 126 7.53 0.26 17.82
CA GLU A 126 7.62 0.90 19.14
C GLU A 126 6.84 0.15 20.22
N ARG A 127 5.62 -0.29 19.94
CA ARG A 127 4.84 -1.12 20.88
C ARG A 127 5.54 -2.42 21.25
N MET A 128 6.36 -2.96 20.34
CA MET A 128 7.18 -4.16 20.56
C MET A 128 8.55 -3.85 21.20
N GLY A 129 8.82 -2.62 21.59
CA GLY A 129 10.10 -2.20 22.16
C GLY A 129 11.25 -2.12 21.15
N ARG A 130 10.94 -2.02 19.86
CA ARG A 130 11.92 -1.86 18.78
C ARG A 130 11.99 -0.39 18.34
N GLU A 131 13.14 0.04 17.88
CA GLU A 131 13.27 1.37 17.27
C GLU A 131 12.46 1.49 15.99
N ARG A 132 11.95 2.69 15.71
CA ARG A 132 11.33 3.01 14.42
C ARG A 132 12.33 2.82 13.29
N ASN A 133 11.86 2.37 12.16
CA ASN A 133 12.65 2.32 10.94
C ASN A 133 12.58 3.71 10.26
N ALA A 134 13.69 4.44 10.30
CA ALA A 134 13.77 5.80 9.76
C ALA A 134 13.51 5.87 8.23
N ASP A 135 13.83 4.81 7.50
CA ASP A 135 13.56 4.75 6.07
C ASP A 135 12.07 4.64 5.76
N TRP A 136 11.32 3.90 6.60
CA TRP A 136 9.86 3.80 6.44
C TRP A 136 9.16 5.12 6.78
N ASP A 137 9.59 5.82 7.83
CA ASP A 137 9.06 7.14 8.17
C ASP A 137 9.37 8.13 7.06
N ARG A 138 10.63 8.16 6.57
CA ARG A 138 11.04 9.02 5.45
C ARG A 138 10.18 8.75 4.20
N MET A 139 9.99 7.48 3.83
CA MET A 139 9.15 7.15 2.67
C MET A 139 7.71 7.61 2.90
N ALA A 140 7.12 7.32 4.05
CA ALA A 140 5.74 7.71 4.36
C ALA A 140 5.50 9.22 4.28
N ASP A 141 6.50 10.02 4.71
CA ASP A 141 6.43 11.48 4.68
C ASP A 141 6.75 12.08 3.31
N GLN A 142 7.46 11.34 2.45
CA GLN A 142 7.91 11.79 1.14
C GLN A 142 7.25 11.02 -0.02
N MET A 143 6.11 10.37 0.22
CA MET A 143 5.29 9.84 -0.89
C MET A 143 4.87 10.97 -1.82
N ALA A 144 4.73 10.66 -3.10
CA ALA A 144 4.23 11.61 -4.08
C ALA A 144 2.90 12.25 -3.59
N PRO A 145 2.68 13.54 -3.86
CA PRO A 145 1.42 14.18 -3.51
C PRO A 145 0.26 13.53 -4.24
N TRP A 146 -0.92 13.56 -3.64
CA TRP A 146 -2.12 13.03 -4.28
C TRP A 146 -2.41 13.78 -5.58
N PRO A 147 -2.73 13.07 -6.66
CA PRO A 147 -2.94 13.70 -7.96
C PRO A 147 -4.20 14.59 -7.96
N VAL A 148 -4.02 15.81 -8.41
CA VAL A 148 -5.08 16.83 -8.49
C VAL A 148 -5.09 17.45 -9.88
N VAL A 149 -6.26 17.50 -10.52
CA VAL A 149 -6.48 18.16 -11.80
C VAL A 149 -7.59 19.19 -11.65
N ASN A 150 -7.32 20.44 -11.99
CA ASN A 150 -8.28 21.53 -11.86
C ASN A 150 -8.94 21.65 -10.46
N GLY A 151 -8.14 21.41 -9.40
CA GLY A 151 -8.63 21.47 -8.02
C GLY A 151 -9.45 20.25 -7.58
N VAL A 152 -9.53 19.18 -8.38
CA VAL A 152 -10.24 17.95 -8.07
C VAL A 152 -9.26 16.80 -7.95
N TYR A 153 -9.38 16.00 -6.91
CA TYR A 153 -8.63 14.77 -6.77
C TYR A 153 -9.02 13.77 -7.86
N VAL A 154 -8.02 13.26 -8.56
CA VAL A 154 -8.17 12.22 -9.59
C VAL A 154 -7.62 10.90 -9.09
N GLU A 155 -7.93 9.83 -9.82
CA GLU A 155 -7.58 8.49 -9.41
C GLU A 155 -6.08 8.22 -9.40
N ALA A 156 -5.39 8.65 -10.45
CA ALA A 156 -3.93 8.53 -10.60
C ALA A 156 -3.41 9.66 -11.49
N GLU A 157 -2.12 9.93 -11.44
CA GLU A 157 -1.52 10.99 -12.28
C GLU A 157 -1.72 10.76 -13.78
N SER A 158 -1.81 9.51 -14.21
CA SER A 158 -2.04 9.11 -15.61
C SER A 158 -3.51 8.98 -15.99
N VAL A 159 -4.45 9.12 -15.05
CA VAL A 159 -5.88 8.92 -15.27
C VAL A 159 -6.60 10.23 -15.00
N LEU A 160 -6.72 11.04 -16.04
CA LEU A 160 -7.29 12.39 -15.95
C LEU A 160 -8.81 12.45 -16.15
N GLU A 161 -9.44 11.37 -16.59
CA GLU A 161 -10.85 11.36 -16.96
C GLU A 161 -11.75 10.87 -15.81
N LYS A 162 -12.92 11.51 -15.71
CA LYS A 162 -14.03 11.08 -14.87
C LYS A 162 -14.75 9.90 -15.53
N ASP A 163 -14.08 8.80 -15.60
CA ASP A 163 -14.68 7.62 -16.14
C ASP A 163 -15.46 6.87 -15.03
N GLY A 164 -16.58 6.23 -15.34
CA GLY A 164 -17.56 5.67 -14.41
C GLY A 164 -17.13 4.47 -13.56
N GLY A 165 -15.88 4.40 -13.14
CA GLY A 165 -15.36 3.34 -12.28
C GLY A 165 -15.59 3.57 -10.77
N HIS A 166 -15.04 2.69 -9.95
CA HIS A 166 -15.11 2.81 -8.49
C HIS A 166 -14.36 4.07 -8.03
N PRO A 167 -14.95 4.95 -7.21
CA PRO A 167 -14.31 6.16 -6.72
C PRO A 167 -13.31 5.83 -5.59
N THR A 168 -12.26 5.07 -5.90
CA THR A 168 -11.31 4.52 -4.93
C THR A 168 -10.56 5.60 -4.15
N GLN A 169 -10.35 6.78 -4.75
CA GLN A 169 -9.77 7.93 -4.05
C GLN A 169 -10.57 8.35 -2.81
N LEU A 170 -11.89 8.08 -2.77
CA LEU A 170 -12.71 8.35 -1.58
C LEU A 170 -12.37 7.43 -0.40
N ALA A 171 -11.77 6.27 -0.65
CA ALA A 171 -11.34 5.38 0.42
C ALA A 171 -10.23 6.01 1.28
N ALA A 172 -9.43 6.90 0.72
CA ALA A 172 -8.44 7.68 1.48
C ALA A 172 -9.08 8.57 2.55
N TYR A 173 -10.34 8.97 2.40
CA TYR A 173 -11.07 9.81 3.35
C TYR A 173 -12.01 9.02 4.27
N GLY A 174 -12.59 7.91 3.78
CA GLY A 174 -13.59 7.16 4.53
C GLY A 174 -13.07 5.90 5.20
N PHE A 175 -11.99 5.33 4.68
CA PHE A 175 -11.38 4.11 5.19
C PHE A 175 -10.17 4.39 6.07
N LEU A 176 -9.33 5.34 5.67
CA LEU A 176 -8.17 5.75 6.46
C LEU A 176 -8.56 6.82 7.49
N PRO A 177 -7.89 6.86 8.64
CA PRO A 177 -8.00 7.99 9.56
C PRO A 177 -7.65 9.28 8.83
N ALA A 178 -8.37 10.36 9.14
CA ALA A 178 -8.04 11.67 8.60
C ALA A 178 -6.55 11.96 8.89
N SER A 179 -5.79 12.26 7.84
CA SER A 179 -4.46 12.82 8.01
C SER A 179 -4.61 14.23 8.56
N ALA A 180 -4.01 14.47 9.72
CA ALA A 180 -3.92 15.81 10.27
C ALA A 180 -3.09 16.71 9.34
#